data_be1e444451e150c06ac04bab96fe848c
#
_entry.id   be1e444451e150c06ac04bab96fe848c
#
_cell.length_a   1.000
_cell.length_b   1.000
_cell.length_c   1.000
_cell.angle_alpha   90.00
_cell.angle_beta   90.00
_cell.angle_gamma   90.00
#
_symmetry.space_group_name_H-M   'P 1'
#
loop_
_entity.id
_entity.type
_entity.pdbx_description
1 polymer ?
#
loop_
_entity_poly.entity_id
_entity_poly.type
_entity_poly.pdbx_seq_one_letter_code
_entity_poly.pdbx_strand_id
1 'polypeptide(L)'
;MVLNIPFGKNKKLQRIVEAVKKDKEILQYWESANVIAVDRMKINDHGKVHAAIVANIALRLLRLLMEAGLEPNIVKDHNMKREDAEVVVVLAGLLHDIGHAVHRKNHANFSIVLASNVLDRLLKNFYSHRERIIIKNEVLHAIISHHVEYKPFTLEAGCVRVADSLDAKEGRARIPFELGRISIHSVSAMAIKDIKIRKGQAVPIAIEIIMKNSAGIFQVDELIKAKLKDSGLEDYIELKATIEGEEEKIIKEFRL
;
A
#
# COMPACT_ATOMS: atom_id res chain seq x y z
N MET A 1 -1.94 -17.27 5.28
CA MET A 1 -2.94 -16.36 4.70
C MET A 1 -2.90 -16.46 3.17
N VAL A 2 -4.03 -16.63 2.52
CA VAL A 2 -4.10 -16.71 1.05
C VAL A 2 -4.07 -15.29 0.49
N LEU A 3 -3.23 -15.05 -0.53
CA LEU A 3 -3.23 -13.79 -1.27
C LEU A 3 -4.57 -13.66 -2.01
N ASN A 4 -5.49 -12.88 -1.46
CA ASN A 4 -6.83 -12.68 -2.02
C ASN A 4 -6.95 -11.25 -2.59
N ILE A 5 -6.84 -11.14 -3.91
CA ILE A 5 -7.02 -9.88 -4.64
C ILE A 5 -8.36 -9.94 -5.39
N PRO A 6 -9.26 -8.96 -5.22
CA PRO A 6 -10.57 -8.98 -5.85
C PRO A 6 -10.49 -8.55 -7.33
N PHE A 7 -10.01 -9.43 -8.21
CA PHE A 7 -9.79 -9.14 -9.64
C PHE A 7 -11.09 -8.91 -10.44
N GLY A 8 -12.28 -9.24 -9.90
CA GLY A 8 -13.55 -9.00 -10.59
C GLY A 8 -13.59 -9.63 -11.98
N LYS A 9 -13.85 -8.83 -13.02
CA LYS A 9 -13.88 -9.27 -14.42
C LYS A 9 -12.51 -9.25 -15.11
N ASN A 10 -11.46 -8.73 -14.46
CA ASN A 10 -10.13 -8.62 -15.03
C ASN A 10 -9.39 -9.97 -15.05
N LYS A 11 -9.57 -10.73 -16.11
CA LYS A 11 -8.94 -12.04 -16.29
C LYS A 11 -7.42 -11.98 -16.42
N LYS A 12 -6.87 -10.88 -16.93
CA LYS A 12 -5.43 -10.67 -17.03
C LYS A 12 -4.83 -10.51 -15.63
N LEU A 13 -5.41 -9.64 -14.78
CA LEU A 13 -5.02 -9.47 -13.39
C LEU A 13 -5.12 -10.80 -12.63
N GLN A 14 -6.21 -11.56 -12.80
CA GLN A 14 -6.37 -12.87 -12.18
C GLN A 14 -5.18 -13.80 -12.49
N ARG A 15 -4.83 -13.94 -13.77
CA ARG A 15 -3.71 -14.81 -14.20
C ARG A 15 -2.37 -14.35 -13.68
N ILE A 16 -2.13 -13.02 -13.63
CA ILE A 16 -0.90 -12.44 -13.08
C ILE A 16 -0.81 -12.72 -11.57
N VAL A 17 -1.89 -12.51 -10.82
CA VAL A 17 -1.94 -12.80 -9.37
C VAL A 17 -1.70 -14.28 -9.10
N GLU A 18 -2.26 -15.17 -9.91
CA GLU A 18 -1.99 -16.62 -9.77
C GLU A 18 -0.52 -16.97 -10.08
N ALA A 19 0.12 -16.27 -11.02
CA ALA A 19 1.56 -16.42 -11.25
C ALA A 19 2.40 -15.93 -10.07
N VAL A 20 2.06 -14.76 -9.48
CA VAL A 20 2.71 -14.23 -8.27
C VAL A 20 2.59 -15.20 -7.09
N LYS A 21 1.41 -15.81 -6.88
CA LYS A 21 1.20 -16.78 -5.79
C LYS A 21 2.14 -17.99 -5.86
N LYS A 22 2.59 -18.36 -7.06
CA LYS A 22 3.44 -19.52 -7.33
C LYS A 22 4.92 -19.15 -7.48
N ASP A 23 5.23 -17.87 -7.51
CA ASP A 23 6.57 -17.36 -7.75
C ASP A 23 7.43 -17.47 -6.48
N LYS A 24 8.35 -18.43 -6.47
CA LYS A 24 9.20 -18.73 -5.31
C LYS A 24 10.12 -17.57 -4.93
N GLU A 25 10.54 -16.75 -5.89
CA GLU A 25 11.42 -15.61 -5.65
C GLU A 25 10.64 -14.49 -4.93
N ILE A 26 9.43 -14.15 -5.39
CA ILE A 26 8.58 -13.17 -4.70
C ILE A 26 8.23 -13.64 -3.29
N LEU A 27 7.87 -14.91 -3.13
CA LEU A 27 7.57 -15.48 -1.83
C LEU A 27 8.76 -15.37 -0.87
N GLN A 28 9.98 -15.64 -1.36
CA GLN A 28 11.19 -15.54 -0.57
C GLN A 28 11.55 -14.08 -0.23
N TYR A 29 11.32 -13.12 -1.13
CA TYR A 29 11.51 -11.70 -0.81
C TYR A 29 10.60 -11.24 0.32
N TRP A 30 9.32 -11.60 0.32
CA TRP A 30 8.41 -11.27 1.41
C TRP A 30 8.83 -11.89 2.74
N GLU A 31 9.28 -13.13 2.73
CA GLU A 31 9.80 -13.80 3.92
C GLU A 31 11.06 -13.11 4.45
N SER A 32 12.03 -12.83 3.57
CA SER A 32 13.28 -12.14 3.92
C SER A 32 13.05 -10.72 4.41
N ALA A 33 12.07 -9.99 3.84
CA ALA A 33 11.65 -8.68 4.32
C ALA A 33 11.16 -8.75 5.77
N ASN A 34 10.36 -9.78 6.12
CA ASN A 34 9.89 -9.97 7.49
C ASN A 34 10.97 -10.43 8.45
N VAL A 35 11.92 -11.24 8.02
CA VAL A 35 13.10 -11.57 8.85
C VAL A 35 13.84 -10.28 9.26
N ILE A 36 14.00 -9.33 8.36
CA ILE A 36 14.62 -8.04 8.71
C ILE A 36 13.69 -7.17 9.56
N ALA A 37 12.45 -6.96 9.12
CA ALA A 37 11.52 -6.05 9.78
C ALA A 37 11.08 -6.60 11.16
N VAL A 38 10.57 -7.82 11.21
CA VAL A 38 9.97 -8.39 12.42
C VAL A 38 11.03 -9.01 13.33
N ASP A 39 11.87 -9.93 12.79
CA ASP A 39 12.73 -10.72 13.65
C ASP A 39 13.96 -9.94 14.11
N ARG A 40 14.56 -9.11 13.26
CA ARG A 40 15.78 -8.35 13.59
C ARG A 40 15.49 -6.96 14.12
N MET A 41 14.60 -6.20 13.46
CA MET A 41 14.32 -4.82 13.84
C MET A 41 13.17 -4.66 14.83
N LYS A 42 12.33 -5.69 15.00
CA LYS A 42 11.16 -5.66 15.90
C LYS A 42 10.15 -4.56 15.51
N ILE A 43 9.95 -4.36 14.23
CA ILE A 43 8.95 -3.44 13.68
C ILE A 43 7.80 -4.22 13.05
N ASN A 44 6.84 -3.52 12.44
CA ASN A 44 5.65 -4.09 11.80
C ASN A 44 5.99 -5.03 10.64
N ASP A 45 5.03 -5.87 10.27
CA ASP A 45 5.07 -6.72 9.07
C ASP A 45 5.27 -5.87 7.79
N HIS A 46 6.24 -6.24 6.97
CA HIS A 46 6.51 -5.70 5.64
C HIS A 46 6.62 -6.81 4.58
N GLY A 47 6.06 -7.98 4.90
CA GLY A 47 6.02 -9.13 4.03
C GLY A 47 4.69 -9.28 3.29
N LYS A 48 4.32 -10.54 3.05
CA LYS A 48 3.17 -10.94 2.24
C LYS A 48 1.83 -10.34 2.70
N VAL A 49 1.62 -10.20 4.01
CA VAL A 49 0.33 -9.74 4.56
C VAL A 49 0.15 -8.26 4.26
N HIS A 50 1.15 -7.45 4.59
CA HIS A 50 1.18 -6.03 4.27
C HIS A 50 1.03 -5.78 2.77
N ALA A 51 1.85 -6.42 1.96
CA ALA A 51 1.81 -6.30 0.51
C ALA A 51 0.42 -6.61 -0.07
N ALA A 52 -0.26 -7.65 0.44
CA ALA A 52 -1.61 -7.99 0.02
C ALA A 52 -2.64 -6.93 0.43
N ILE A 53 -2.54 -6.36 1.63
CA ILE A 53 -3.43 -5.30 2.11
C ILE A 53 -3.25 -4.03 1.25
N VAL A 54 -2.01 -3.60 1.03
CA VAL A 54 -1.70 -2.43 0.20
C VAL A 54 -2.21 -2.60 -1.23
N ALA A 55 -1.97 -3.76 -1.85
CA ALA A 55 -2.46 -4.05 -3.20
C ALA A 55 -4.00 -4.01 -3.29
N ASN A 56 -4.71 -4.53 -2.28
CA ASN A 56 -6.17 -4.47 -2.21
C ASN A 56 -6.69 -3.05 -2.07
N ILE A 57 -6.08 -2.26 -1.19
CA ILE A 57 -6.47 -0.87 -0.97
C ILE A 57 -6.20 -0.04 -2.23
N ALA A 58 -5.00 -0.15 -2.82
CA ALA A 58 -4.65 0.56 -4.04
C ALA A 58 -5.61 0.26 -5.20
N LEU A 59 -5.96 -1.03 -5.39
CA LEU A 59 -6.95 -1.45 -6.38
C LEU A 59 -8.33 -0.85 -6.11
N ARG A 60 -8.76 -0.80 -4.84
CA ARG A 60 -10.03 -0.19 -4.46
C ARG A 60 -10.05 1.31 -4.72
N LEU A 61 -8.99 2.04 -4.34
CA LEU A 61 -8.87 3.48 -4.60
C LEU A 61 -8.93 3.75 -6.12
N LEU A 62 -8.13 3.05 -6.91
CA LEU A 62 -8.13 3.21 -8.37
C LEU A 62 -9.52 2.96 -8.97
N ARG A 63 -10.23 1.92 -8.55
CA ARG A 63 -11.58 1.62 -9.04
C ARG A 63 -12.58 2.73 -8.73
N LEU A 64 -12.55 3.27 -7.51
CA LEU A 64 -13.42 4.39 -7.12
C LEU A 64 -13.13 5.65 -7.96
N LEU A 65 -11.87 5.95 -8.25
CA LEU A 65 -11.49 7.05 -9.13
C LEU A 65 -11.98 6.83 -10.56
N MET A 66 -11.80 5.61 -11.09
CA MET A 66 -12.31 5.25 -12.44
C MET A 66 -13.84 5.27 -12.52
N GLU A 67 -14.54 4.87 -11.45
CA GLU A 67 -16.01 4.97 -11.37
C GLU A 67 -16.49 6.42 -11.33
N ALA A 68 -15.67 7.33 -10.80
CA ALA A 68 -15.94 8.77 -10.81
C ALA A 68 -15.56 9.45 -12.13
N GLY A 69 -15.07 8.68 -13.13
CA GLY A 69 -14.75 9.18 -14.46
C GLY A 69 -13.30 9.60 -14.66
N LEU A 70 -12.41 9.43 -13.67
CA LEU A 70 -10.99 9.70 -13.85
C LEU A 70 -10.35 8.64 -14.75
N GLU A 71 -9.51 9.07 -15.66
CA GLU A 71 -8.79 8.19 -16.56
C GLU A 71 -7.39 7.90 -16.02
N PRO A 72 -7.01 6.61 -15.83
CA PRO A 72 -5.67 6.23 -15.42
C PRO A 72 -4.59 6.71 -16.39
N ASN A 73 -3.42 7.05 -15.88
CA ASN A 73 -2.33 7.57 -16.72
C ASN A 73 -1.85 6.58 -17.76
N ILE A 74 -1.79 5.30 -17.44
CA ILE A 74 -1.38 4.28 -18.42
C ILE A 74 -2.33 4.21 -19.62
N VAL A 75 -3.61 4.55 -19.43
CA VAL A 75 -4.61 4.66 -20.53
C VAL A 75 -4.36 5.93 -21.31
N LYS A 76 -4.32 7.08 -20.62
CA LYS A 76 -4.17 8.40 -21.22
C LYS A 76 -2.85 8.57 -21.96
N ASP A 77 -1.75 8.14 -21.37
CA ASP A 77 -0.40 8.45 -21.83
C ASP A 77 0.16 7.36 -22.77
N HIS A 78 -0.32 6.13 -22.67
CA HIS A 78 0.21 4.97 -23.40
C HIS A 78 -0.79 4.22 -24.27
N ASN A 79 -2.07 4.65 -24.32
CA ASN A 79 -3.17 3.96 -25.02
C ASN A 79 -3.35 2.50 -24.57
N MET A 80 -3.08 2.19 -23.31
CA MET A 80 -3.34 0.89 -22.72
C MET A 80 -4.77 0.81 -22.18
N LYS A 81 -5.15 -0.29 -21.56
CA LYS A 81 -6.52 -0.51 -21.09
C LYS A 81 -6.65 -0.20 -19.59
N ARG A 82 -7.88 0.10 -19.14
CA ARG A 82 -8.19 0.28 -17.71
C ARG A 82 -7.81 -0.94 -16.87
N GLU A 83 -7.94 -2.13 -17.44
CA GLU A 83 -7.52 -3.39 -16.82
C GLU A 83 -6.01 -3.44 -16.57
N ASP A 84 -5.21 -2.76 -17.38
CA ASP A 84 -3.76 -2.69 -17.21
C ASP A 84 -3.37 -1.74 -16.06
N ALA A 85 -4.15 -0.68 -15.82
CA ALA A 85 -3.97 0.17 -14.64
C ALA A 85 -4.19 -0.61 -13.32
N GLU A 86 -5.18 -1.52 -13.28
CA GLU A 86 -5.36 -2.43 -12.15
C GLU A 86 -4.14 -3.35 -11.95
N VAL A 87 -3.51 -3.80 -13.04
CA VAL A 87 -2.27 -4.60 -12.96
C VAL A 87 -1.13 -3.78 -12.36
N VAL A 88 -0.98 -2.52 -12.77
CA VAL A 88 0.06 -1.62 -12.24
C VAL A 88 -0.08 -1.46 -10.73
N VAL A 89 -1.25 -1.05 -10.24
CA VAL A 89 -1.43 -0.78 -8.79
C VAL A 89 -1.30 -2.04 -7.95
N VAL A 90 -1.76 -3.19 -8.46
CA VAL A 90 -1.66 -4.46 -7.74
C VAL A 90 -0.21 -4.95 -7.69
N LEU A 91 0.51 -4.95 -8.81
CA LEU A 91 1.91 -5.36 -8.81
C LEU A 91 2.78 -4.40 -8.00
N ALA A 92 2.55 -3.09 -8.09
CA ALA A 92 3.26 -2.12 -7.28
C ALA A 92 2.99 -2.34 -5.78
N GLY A 93 1.72 -2.51 -5.37
CA GLY A 93 1.38 -2.80 -3.99
C GLY A 93 1.98 -4.12 -3.47
N LEU A 94 2.07 -5.15 -4.33
CA LEU A 94 2.68 -6.43 -3.95
C LEU A 94 4.21 -6.37 -3.83
N LEU A 95 4.88 -5.46 -4.54
CA LEU A 95 6.33 -5.42 -4.67
C LEU A 95 6.99 -4.19 -4.03
N HIS A 96 6.22 -3.19 -3.51
CA HIS A 96 6.78 -1.92 -3.06
C HIS A 96 7.81 -2.05 -1.93
N ASP A 97 7.65 -3.04 -1.06
CA ASP A 97 8.43 -3.23 0.16
C ASP A 97 9.41 -4.41 0.13
N ILE A 98 9.55 -5.12 -1.02
CA ILE A 98 10.47 -6.27 -1.10
C ILE A 98 11.94 -5.88 -0.87
N GLY A 99 12.29 -4.61 -1.02
CA GLY A 99 13.61 -4.06 -0.73
C GLY A 99 13.98 -4.09 0.76
N HIS A 100 13.00 -4.27 1.67
CA HIS A 100 13.29 -4.58 3.07
C HIS A 100 14.11 -5.86 3.24
N ALA A 101 14.04 -6.80 2.30
CA ALA A 101 14.91 -7.98 2.27
C ALA A 101 16.40 -7.61 2.17
N VAL A 102 16.74 -6.41 1.71
CA VAL A 102 18.11 -5.89 1.65
C VAL A 102 18.40 -4.99 2.84
N HIS A 103 17.61 -3.91 3.04
CA HIS A 103 17.80 -2.99 4.14
C HIS A 103 16.58 -2.07 4.33
N ARG A 104 16.28 -1.68 5.60
CA ARG A 104 15.18 -0.73 5.92
C ARG A 104 15.38 0.64 5.29
N LYS A 105 16.57 1.24 5.48
CA LYS A 105 16.88 2.53 4.86
C LYS A 105 17.00 2.35 3.35
N ASN A 106 16.36 3.22 2.59
CA ASN A 106 16.31 3.17 1.14
C ASN A 106 15.61 1.91 0.55
N HIS A 107 14.71 1.25 1.32
CA HIS A 107 14.02 0.04 0.86
C HIS A 107 13.28 0.25 -0.48
N ALA A 108 12.70 1.43 -0.73
CA ALA A 108 12.05 1.74 -2.00
C ALA A 108 13.02 1.62 -3.21
N ASN A 109 14.25 2.09 -3.07
CA ASN A 109 15.28 1.96 -4.10
C ASN A 109 15.70 0.49 -4.30
N PHE A 110 15.86 -0.28 -3.22
CA PHE A 110 16.13 -1.70 -3.33
C PHE A 110 14.96 -2.47 -3.92
N SER A 111 13.71 -2.06 -3.60
CA SER A 111 12.51 -2.65 -4.21
C SER A 111 12.48 -2.47 -5.72
N ILE A 112 12.90 -1.31 -6.26
CA ILE A 112 13.00 -1.09 -7.71
C ILE A 112 13.96 -2.10 -8.34
N VAL A 113 15.14 -2.30 -7.77
CA VAL A 113 16.16 -3.22 -8.31
C VAL A 113 15.63 -4.65 -8.36
N LEU A 114 15.07 -5.12 -7.25
CA LEU A 114 14.52 -6.48 -7.14
C LEU A 114 13.28 -6.66 -8.03
N ALA A 115 12.33 -5.71 -7.97
CA ALA A 115 11.11 -5.75 -8.76
C ALA A 115 11.36 -5.70 -10.26
N SER A 116 12.39 -4.97 -10.72
CA SER A 116 12.74 -4.88 -12.15
C SER A 116 12.97 -6.26 -12.76
N ASN A 117 13.76 -7.10 -12.09
CA ASN A 117 14.06 -8.47 -12.57
C ASN A 117 12.81 -9.37 -12.50
N VAL A 118 12.05 -9.27 -11.43
CA VAL A 118 10.80 -10.00 -11.26
C VAL A 118 9.80 -9.65 -12.37
N LEU A 119 9.62 -8.36 -12.66
CA LEU A 119 8.66 -7.88 -13.67
C LEU A 119 9.05 -8.29 -15.09
N ASP A 120 10.33 -8.28 -15.44
CA ASP A 120 10.81 -8.74 -16.75
C ASP A 120 10.43 -10.20 -17.01
N ARG A 121 10.55 -11.04 -16.00
CA ARG A 121 10.22 -12.46 -16.06
C ARG A 121 8.72 -12.70 -15.99
N LEU A 122 8.02 -12.06 -15.04
CA LEU A 122 6.61 -12.27 -14.78
C LEU A 122 5.74 -11.82 -15.96
N LEU A 123 5.99 -10.62 -16.50
CA LEU A 123 5.14 -10.00 -17.51
C LEU A 123 5.32 -10.60 -18.91
N LYS A 124 6.36 -11.39 -19.15
CA LYS A 124 6.70 -11.96 -20.47
C LYS A 124 5.54 -12.75 -21.10
N ASN A 125 4.75 -13.42 -20.29
CA ASN A 125 3.66 -14.29 -20.75
C ASN A 125 2.31 -13.55 -20.87
N PHE A 126 2.25 -12.25 -20.57
CA PHE A 126 0.99 -11.49 -20.50
C PHE A 126 0.94 -10.30 -21.44
N TYR A 127 2.11 -9.79 -21.85
CA TYR A 127 2.26 -8.55 -22.59
C TYR A 127 3.28 -8.70 -23.73
N SER A 128 3.05 -7.97 -24.83
CA SER A 128 4.05 -7.76 -25.87
C SER A 128 5.30 -7.07 -25.31
N HIS A 129 6.40 -7.07 -26.05
CA HIS A 129 7.65 -6.46 -25.58
C HIS A 129 7.47 -4.98 -25.20
N ARG A 130 6.80 -4.19 -26.06
CA ARG A 130 6.53 -2.76 -25.80
C ARG A 130 5.66 -2.58 -24.57
N GLU A 131 4.51 -3.25 -24.48
CA GLU A 131 3.59 -3.13 -23.35
C GLU A 131 4.24 -3.54 -22.03
N ARG A 132 5.08 -4.57 -22.05
CA ARG A 132 5.82 -5.03 -20.87
C ARG A 132 6.75 -3.95 -20.32
N ILE A 133 7.46 -3.22 -21.20
CA ILE A 133 8.32 -2.10 -20.77
C ILE A 133 7.48 -0.99 -20.15
N ILE A 134 6.34 -0.65 -20.73
CA ILE A 134 5.41 0.35 -20.20
C ILE A 134 4.91 -0.07 -18.81
N ILE A 135 4.30 -1.24 -18.69
CA ILE A 135 3.79 -1.76 -17.39
C ILE A 135 4.91 -1.78 -16.35
N LYS A 136 6.09 -2.28 -16.71
CA LYS A 136 7.24 -2.32 -15.81
C LYS A 136 7.60 -0.92 -15.29
N ASN A 137 7.71 0.07 -16.18
CA ASN A 137 8.08 1.43 -15.80
C ASN A 137 7.02 2.06 -14.88
N GLU A 138 5.73 1.90 -15.18
CA GLU A 138 4.64 2.40 -14.33
C GLU A 138 4.63 1.72 -12.96
N VAL A 139 4.87 0.40 -12.89
CA VAL A 139 4.99 -0.32 -11.61
C VAL A 139 6.20 0.18 -10.82
N LEU A 140 7.36 0.36 -11.44
CA LEU A 140 8.56 0.86 -10.76
C LEU A 140 8.39 2.31 -10.30
N HIS A 141 7.71 3.16 -11.11
CA HIS A 141 7.35 4.51 -10.70
C HIS A 141 6.43 4.49 -9.46
N ALA A 142 5.41 3.64 -9.44
CA ALA A 142 4.53 3.52 -8.28
C ALA A 142 5.26 2.97 -7.04
N ILE A 143 6.23 2.06 -7.23
CA ILE A 143 7.08 1.53 -6.15
C ILE A 143 7.92 2.66 -5.54
N ILE A 144 8.67 3.44 -6.33
CA ILE A 144 9.51 4.50 -5.74
C ILE A 144 8.67 5.60 -5.09
N SER A 145 7.54 5.94 -5.70
CA SER A 145 6.69 7.05 -5.28
C SER A 145 5.84 6.74 -4.04
N HIS A 146 5.84 5.49 -3.52
CA HIS A 146 5.20 5.21 -2.25
C HIS A 146 5.93 5.89 -1.09
N HIS A 147 7.24 6.15 -1.22
CA HIS A 147 8.03 6.88 -0.24
C HIS A 147 7.80 8.39 -0.38
N VAL A 148 7.72 9.11 0.76
CA VAL A 148 7.37 10.55 0.80
C VAL A 148 8.35 11.46 0.08
N GLU A 149 9.59 11.03 -0.11
CA GLU A 149 10.63 11.79 -0.82
C GLU A 149 10.36 11.91 -2.33
N TYR A 150 9.55 11.02 -2.90
CA TYR A 150 9.32 10.96 -4.35
C TYR A 150 7.86 11.25 -4.67
N LYS A 151 7.60 12.39 -5.33
CA LYS A 151 6.24 12.76 -5.74
C LYS A 151 5.71 11.80 -6.80
N PRO A 152 4.49 11.23 -6.64
CA PRO A 152 3.81 10.51 -7.70
C PRO A 152 3.46 11.43 -8.89
N PHE A 153 3.64 10.94 -10.10
CA PHE A 153 3.24 11.65 -11.33
C PHE A 153 2.07 10.98 -12.04
N THR A 154 1.59 9.85 -11.51
CA THR A 154 0.46 9.11 -12.08
C THR A 154 -0.58 8.82 -11.01
N LEU A 155 -1.83 8.67 -11.46
CA LEU A 155 -2.97 8.31 -10.61
C LEU A 155 -2.70 6.95 -9.91
N GLU A 156 -2.11 6.02 -10.65
CA GLU A 156 -1.74 4.70 -10.17
C GLU A 156 -0.73 4.78 -9.02
N ALA A 157 0.31 5.58 -9.19
CA ALA A 157 1.35 5.76 -8.15
C ALA A 157 0.79 6.45 -6.90
N GLY A 158 -0.08 7.46 -7.07
CA GLY A 158 -0.82 8.09 -5.98
C GLY A 158 -1.66 7.10 -5.19
N CYS A 159 -2.37 6.20 -5.88
CA CYS A 159 -3.14 5.14 -5.22
C CYS A 159 -2.27 4.22 -4.36
N VAL A 160 -1.10 3.82 -4.83
CA VAL A 160 -0.18 2.95 -4.07
C VAL A 160 0.38 3.69 -2.86
N ARG A 161 0.80 4.95 -3.02
CA ARG A 161 1.31 5.79 -1.93
C ARG A 161 0.31 5.96 -0.80
N VAL A 162 -0.93 6.30 -1.12
CA VAL A 162 -2.00 6.47 -0.13
C VAL A 162 -2.35 5.12 0.50
N ALA A 163 -2.45 4.05 -0.31
CA ALA A 163 -2.80 2.72 0.15
C ALA A 163 -1.84 2.18 1.22
N ASP A 164 -0.53 2.42 1.08
CA ASP A 164 0.46 1.99 2.05
C ASP A 164 0.23 2.62 3.43
N SER A 165 -0.14 3.91 3.50
CA SER A 165 -0.46 4.56 4.77
C SER A 165 -1.76 4.07 5.44
N LEU A 166 -2.65 3.46 4.67
CA LEU A 166 -3.94 2.97 5.17
C LEU A 166 -3.89 1.55 5.76
N ASP A 167 -2.75 0.84 5.66
CA ASP A 167 -2.51 -0.37 6.44
C ASP A 167 -2.03 0.00 7.86
N ALA A 168 -2.88 0.68 8.62
CA ALA A 168 -2.56 1.29 9.91
C ALA A 168 -3.46 0.78 11.08
N LYS A 169 -4.20 -0.32 10.89
CA LYS A 169 -5.01 -0.89 11.97
C LYS A 169 -4.16 -1.45 13.12
N GLU A 170 -4.72 -1.48 14.32
CA GLU A 170 -4.06 -1.94 15.57
C GLU A 170 -3.28 -3.25 15.44
N GLY A 171 -3.82 -4.21 14.68
CA GLY A 171 -3.16 -5.51 14.46
C GLY A 171 -1.76 -5.41 13.85
N ARG A 172 -1.47 -4.34 13.09
CA ARG A 172 -0.15 -4.07 12.54
C ARG A 172 0.86 -3.61 13.60
N ALA A 173 0.41 -2.80 14.57
CA ALA A 173 1.28 -2.28 15.65
C ALA A 173 1.45 -3.25 16.83
N ARG A 174 0.75 -4.37 16.83
CA ARG A 174 0.73 -5.32 17.94
C ARG A 174 2.12 -5.87 18.27
N ILE A 175 2.89 -6.29 17.28
CA ILE A 175 4.20 -6.90 17.49
C ILE A 175 5.17 -5.95 18.22
N PRO A 176 5.47 -4.72 17.71
CA PRO A 176 6.36 -3.81 18.43
C PRO A 176 5.84 -3.40 19.80
N PHE A 177 4.52 -3.28 19.97
CA PHE A 177 3.91 -2.93 21.27
C PHE A 177 4.09 -4.05 22.30
N GLU A 178 3.80 -5.32 21.95
CA GLU A 178 3.97 -6.48 22.83
C GLU A 178 5.43 -6.74 23.21
N LEU A 179 6.39 -6.34 22.36
CA LEU A 179 7.83 -6.42 22.63
C LEU A 179 8.36 -5.28 23.51
N GLY A 180 7.47 -4.45 24.08
CA GLY A 180 7.84 -3.37 25.00
C GLY A 180 8.47 -2.14 24.33
N ARG A 181 8.43 -2.04 22.99
CA ARG A 181 8.85 -0.83 22.25
C ARG A 181 7.72 0.20 22.22
N ILE A 182 7.45 0.76 23.40
CA ILE A 182 6.42 1.80 23.54
C ILE A 182 6.97 3.10 23.00
N SER A 183 6.37 3.57 21.90
CA SER A 183 6.65 4.87 21.27
C SER A 183 5.34 5.53 20.88
N ILE A 184 5.36 6.81 20.58
CA ILE A 184 4.16 7.51 20.10
C ILE A 184 3.60 6.83 18.84
N HIS A 185 4.46 6.29 17.98
CA HIS A 185 4.05 5.55 16.79
C HIS A 185 3.32 4.24 17.12
N SER A 186 3.83 3.43 18.05
CA SER A 186 3.18 2.16 18.42
C SER A 186 1.88 2.40 19.20
N VAL A 187 1.85 3.40 20.08
CA VAL A 187 0.64 3.78 20.84
C VAL A 187 -0.45 4.31 19.91
N SER A 188 -0.09 5.22 19.01
CA SER A 188 -1.06 5.82 18.09
C SER A 188 -1.60 4.80 17.07
N ALA A 189 -0.77 3.87 16.62
CA ALA A 189 -1.23 2.80 15.73
C ALA A 189 -2.17 1.82 16.44
N MET A 190 -1.96 1.54 17.73
CA MET A 190 -2.89 0.74 18.56
C MET A 190 -4.25 1.42 18.76
N ALA A 191 -4.31 2.75 18.61
CA ALA A 191 -5.55 3.50 18.71
C ALA A 191 -6.43 3.41 17.45
N ILE A 192 -5.94 2.92 16.32
CA ILE A 192 -6.72 2.78 15.08
C ILE A 192 -7.50 1.46 15.10
N LYS A 193 -8.81 1.54 15.33
CA LYS A 193 -9.72 0.39 15.36
C LYS A 193 -10.04 -0.13 13.96
N ASP A 194 -10.43 0.76 13.05
CA ASP A 194 -10.80 0.40 11.69
C ASP A 194 -10.57 1.56 10.71
N ILE A 195 -10.41 1.21 9.43
CA ILE A 195 -10.35 2.15 8.31
C ILE A 195 -11.32 1.67 7.25
N LYS A 196 -12.30 2.51 6.92
CA LYS A 196 -13.34 2.24 5.92
C LYS A 196 -13.14 3.13 4.71
N ILE A 197 -13.05 2.51 3.54
CA ILE A 197 -12.92 3.21 2.26
C ILE A 197 -14.23 3.02 1.51
N ARG A 198 -14.88 4.11 1.13
CA ARG A 198 -16.20 4.11 0.46
C ARG A 198 -16.20 5.11 -0.69
N LYS A 199 -17.19 4.99 -1.57
CA LYS A 199 -17.54 6.05 -2.49
C LYS A 199 -17.98 7.27 -1.69
N GLY A 200 -17.39 8.42 -1.98
CA GLY A 200 -17.73 9.68 -1.36
C GLY A 200 -19.00 10.31 -1.97
N GLN A 201 -19.51 11.35 -1.34
CA GLN A 201 -20.66 12.12 -1.83
C GLN A 201 -20.22 13.39 -2.57
N ALA A 202 -19.32 14.16 -1.97
CA ALA A 202 -18.80 15.40 -2.56
C ALA A 202 -17.57 15.14 -3.44
N VAL A 203 -16.75 14.16 -3.09
CA VAL A 203 -15.54 13.74 -3.81
C VAL A 203 -15.59 12.24 -4.07
N PRO A 204 -14.80 11.70 -5.02
CA PRO A 204 -14.82 10.28 -5.40
C PRO A 204 -14.68 9.29 -4.24
N ILE A 205 -13.84 9.61 -3.26
CA ILE A 205 -13.47 8.67 -2.18
C ILE A 205 -13.69 9.32 -0.82
N ALA A 206 -14.37 8.60 0.08
CA ALA A 206 -14.45 8.92 1.51
C ALA A 206 -13.69 7.85 2.31
N ILE A 207 -12.73 8.30 3.12
CA ILE A 207 -11.97 7.47 4.05
C ILE A 207 -12.36 7.85 5.46
N GLU A 208 -12.94 6.89 6.18
CA GLU A 208 -13.32 7.02 7.58
C GLU A 208 -12.38 6.22 8.46
N ILE A 209 -11.67 6.90 9.36
CA ILE A 209 -10.76 6.31 10.33
C ILE A 209 -11.47 6.26 11.67
N ILE A 210 -11.67 5.07 12.19
CA ILE A 210 -12.33 4.83 13.47
C ILE A 210 -11.24 4.59 14.51
N MET A 211 -11.21 5.44 15.53
CA MET A 211 -10.21 5.41 16.60
C MET A 211 -10.86 4.96 17.92
N LYS A 212 -10.08 4.35 18.80
CA LYS A 212 -10.43 4.00 20.17
C LYS A 212 -10.24 5.15 21.15
N ASN A 213 -9.27 6.03 20.83
CA ASN A 213 -8.97 7.22 21.61
C ASN A 213 -8.22 8.27 20.76
N SER A 214 -7.99 9.42 21.35
CA SER A 214 -7.36 10.59 20.72
C SER A 214 -5.90 10.38 20.30
N ALA A 215 -5.17 9.38 20.83
CA ALA A 215 -3.80 9.09 20.40
C ALA A 215 -3.73 8.70 18.91
N GLY A 216 -4.81 8.16 18.33
CA GLY A 216 -4.91 7.84 16.92
C GLY A 216 -4.70 9.02 15.97
N ILE A 217 -4.94 10.25 16.44
CA ILE A 217 -4.76 11.47 15.66
C ILE A 217 -3.33 11.60 15.13
N PHE A 218 -2.34 11.13 15.89
CA PHE A 218 -0.94 11.16 15.45
C PHE A 218 -0.73 10.30 14.19
N GLN A 219 -1.34 9.11 14.10
CA GLN A 219 -1.29 8.29 12.88
C GLN A 219 -1.94 8.97 11.69
N VAL A 220 -3.08 9.63 11.94
CA VAL A 220 -3.81 10.35 10.88
C VAL A 220 -2.96 11.50 10.35
N ASP A 221 -2.36 12.29 11.22
CA ASP A 221 -1.64 13.52 10.86
C ASP A 221 -0.25 13.22 10.26
N GLU A 222 0.56 12.43 10.95
CA GLU A 222 1.96 12.19 10.58
C GLU A 222 2.14 11.17 9.45
N LEU A 223 1.21 10.22 9.29
CA LEU A 223 1.36 9.18 8.28
C LEU A 223 0.34 9.31 7.15
N ILE A 224 -0.96 9.34 7.47
CA ILE A 224 -1.98 9.29 6.43
C ILE A 224 -2.04 10.60 5.67
N LYS A 225 -2.13 11.74 6.37
CA LYS A 225 -2.11 13.07 5.73
C LYS A 225 -0.79 13.35 5.02
N ALA A 226 0.36 12.96 5.61
CA ALA A 226 1.66 13.16 4.99
C ALA A 226 1.80 12.40 3.66
N LYS A 227 1.23 11.20 3.55
CA LYS A 227 1.22 10.44 2.29
C LYS A 227 0.12 10.89 1.32
N LEU A 228 -1.00 11.40 1.82
CA LEU A 228 -2.03 12.00 0.97
C LEU A 228 -1.53 13.32 0.35
N LYS A 229 -0.85 14.15 1.13
CA LYS A 229 -0.22 15.37 0.63
C LYS A 229 0.77 15.05 -0.49
N ASP A 230 0.70 15.80 -1.57
CA ASP A 230 1.53 15.63 -2.77
C ASP A 230 1.36 14.24 -3.45
N SER A 231 0.24 13.53 -3.16
CA SER A 231 -0.08 12.26 -3.83
C SER A 231 -0.72 12.44 -5.20
N GLY A 232 -1.25 13.63 -5.49
CA GLY A 232 -2.11 13.90 -6.65
C GLY A 232 -3.55 13.40 -6.45
N LEU A 233 -3.91 12.94 -5.25
CA LEU A 233 -5.25 12.47 -4.92
C LEU A 233 -5.98 13.37 -3.90
N GLU A 234 -5.39 14.48 -3.50
CA GLU A 234 -5.91 15.38 -2.45
C GLU A 234 -7.32 15.84 -2.73
N ASP A 235 -7.59 16.24 -3.98
CA ASP A 235 -8.90 16.76 -4.40
C ASP A 235 -9.95 15.66 -4.56
N TYR A 236 -9.55 14.39 -4.51
CA TYR A 236 -10.42 13.23 -4.74
C TYR A 236 -10.74 12.43 -3.48
N ILE A 237 -10.10 12.77 -2.35
CA ILE A 237 -10.22 12.01 -1.10
C ILE A 237 -10.67 12.92 0.04
N GLU A 238 -11.82 12.60 0.64
CA GLU A 238 -12.24 13.13 1.92
C GLU A 238 -11.78 12.19 3.04
N LEU A 239 -11.08 12.75 4.03
CA LEU A 239 -10.57 12.03 5.19
C LEU A 239 -11.30 12.48 6.45
N LYS A 240 -11.98 11.54 7.14
CA LYS A 240 -12.66 11.79 8.41
C LYS A 240 -12.14 10.83 9.48
N ALA A 241 -11.75 11.35 10.63
CA ALA A 241 -11.37 10.56 11.80
C ALA A 241 -12.42 10.75 12.92
N THR A 242 -12.84 9.65 13.56
CA THR A 242 -13.83 9.65 14.64
C THR A 242 -13.39 8.72 15.75
N ILE A 243 -13.73 9.06 17.00
CA ILE A 243 -13.58 8.16 18.15
C ILE A 243 -14.92 7.45 18.35
N GLU A 244 -14.91 6.13 18.45
CA GLU A 244 -16.10 5.31 18.63
C GLU A 244 -16.20 4.82 20.09
N GLY A 245 -17.29 5.17 20.77
CA GLY A 245 -17.55 4.78 22.15
C GLY A 245 -16.84 5.67 23.18
N GLU A 246 -16.62 5.14 24.38
CA GLU A 246 -15.82 5.79 25.41
C GLU A 246 -14.34 5.72 25.06
N GLU A 247 -13.60 6.79 25.37
CA GLU A 247 -12.18 6.87 25.05
C GLU A 247 -11.35 5.85 25.86
N GLU A 248 -10.72 4.91 25.20
CA GLU A 248 -9.90 3.87 25.81
C GLU A 248 -8.48 4.38 26.16
N LYS A 249 -7.98 4.05 27.36
CA LYS A 249 -6.59 4.29 27.74
C LYS A 249 -5.71 3.13 27.27
N ILE A 250 -4.78 3.39 26.32
CA ILE A 250 -3.85 2.38 25.81
C ILE A 250 -2.67 2.18 26.74
N ILE A 251 -2.20 3.24 27.39
CA ILE A 251 -1.13 3.19 28.39
C ILE A 251 -1.54 3.94 29.67
N LYS A 252 -1.11 3.42 30.82
CA LYS A 252 -1.34 4.09 32.12
C LYS A 252 -0.17 4.97 32.54
N GLU A 253 1.04 4.61 32.11
CA GLU A 253 2.28 5.28 32.47
C GLU A 253 3.27 5.16 31.31
N PHE A 254 4.02 6.22 31.04
CA PHE A 254 5.10 6.26 30.07
C PHE A 254 6.34 6.86 30.77
N ARG A 255 7.45 6.13 30.76
CA ARG A 255 8.75 6.60 31.27
C ARG A 255 9.70 6.82 30.12
N LEU A 256 10.38 7.98 30.13
CA LEU A 256 11.43 8.34 29.18
C LEU A 256 12.77 7.79 29.65
#